data_b1d6f6e2ef322c81bc1144ccaca838e8
#
_entry.id   b1d6f6e2ef322c81bc1144ccaca838e8
#
_cell.length_a   1.000
_cell.length_b   1.000
_cell.length_c   1.000
_cell.angle_alpha   90.00
_cell.angle_beta   90.00
_cell.angle_gamma   90.00
#
_symmetry.space_group_name_H-M   'P 1'
#
loop_
_entity.id
_entity.type
_entity.pdbx_description
1 polymer ?
#
loop_
_entity_poly.entity_id
_entity_poly.type
_entity_poly.pdbx_seq_one_letter_code
_entity_poly.pdbx_strand_id
1 'polypeptide(L)'
;MVSNHGVERVIPLCTGNPIWRMSLKILIARLNHETNTFSPVPTPLAAFDPVYGEDAYQANLGMRTAMAAFIDLAEKAGATLITPLSAMANPSGPVHACAYDELTACILAAAPGCDAVLLDLHGAMVAENTPDGEGDLLERLRHALPTVPIGVALDLHGNITQKIVDNSSVIVGFKTYPHVDMYETGEHTAQLVLAMLQGKSSYSVHWHPLPLMSHTLRSTTLYGAMRRAVQTACAGEGPELPAISVFAGFSLADIEAPCVSVVITCLNSLNGKALAEEMCDHLAKQIWAERAEFVYVSEPLSDSMERALVLAIDADRPVLLLDHSDNCMSGGTCDTMDVLQAAVSHGLKNMAVGPLCDPQAVNIMFKAGIGSKLDIALGNKVALNPQGLVKQPMQIKGTVRALSEGTYTASGPIYTGQLCSMGRTVLLETDVASIVVTERPHEPFDIGVFHIVGLDPSTYRFLLLKSRMYCRPVFEPLAHALVECDSPGPTSSDYSLFPFTRVRRPVYPLDQM
;
A
#
# COMPACT_ATOMS: atom_id res chain seq x y z
N MET A 1 -25.57 -75.57 -21.57
CA MET A 1 -26.67 -75.90 -20.68
C MET A 1 -26.08 -75.80 -19.27
N VAL A 2 -26.14 -74.70 -18.65
CA VAL A 2 -26.14 -74.47 -17.21
C VAL A 2 -26.37 -72.96 -17.04
N SER A 3 -27.49 -72.58 -16.51
CA SER A 3 -27.93 -71.27 -16.17
C SER A 3 -27.28 -70.83 -14.88
N ASN A 4 -26.66 -69.66 -14.87
CA ASN A 4 -26.16 -69.01 -13.65
C ASN A 4 -27.04 -67.80 -13.33
N HIS A 5 -27.86 -67.93 -12.29
CA HIS A 5 -28.62 -66.84 -11.70
C HIS A 5 -27.68 -66.02 -10.75
N GLY A 6 -27.31 -64.84 -11.17
CA GLY A 6 -26.65 -63.83 -10.32
C GLY A 6 -27.72 -63.08 -9.51
N VAL A 7 -27.65 -63.21 -8.19
CA VAL A 7 -28.47 -62.43 -7.24
C VAL A 7 -27.85 -61.05 -7.06
N GLU A 8 -28.49 -60.03 -7.62
CA GLU A 8 -28.18 -58.63 -7.30
C GLU A 8 -28.62 -58.31 -5.86
N ARG A 9 -27.65 -58.03 -5.00
CA ARG A 9 -27.90 -57.42 -3.69
C ARG A 9 -28.12 -55.94 -3.87
N VAL A 10 -29.36 -55.48 -3.79
CA VAL A 10 -29.71 -54.08 -3.63
C VAL A 10 -29.35 -53.66 -2.20
N ILE A 11 -28.32 -52.79 -2.06
CA ILE A 11 -28.02 -52.10 -0.81
C ILE A 11 -29.00 -50.93 -0.70
N PRO A 12 -29.80 -50.78 0.37
CA PRO A 12 -30.68 -49.62 0.52
C PRO A 12 -29.84 -48.39 0.75
N LEU A 13 -29.95 -47.42 -0.14
CA LEU A 13 -29.48 -46.06 0.06
C LEU A 13 -30.23 -45.50 1.28
N CYS A 14 -29.50 -45.26 2.36
CA CYS A 14 -29.98 -44.45 3.48
C CYS A 14 -30.33 -43.05 2.96
N THR A 15 -31.60 -42.79 2.81
CA THR A 15 -32.16 -41.44 2.61
C THR A 15 -32.04 -40.68 3.93
N GLY A 16 -30.87 -40.12 4.19
CA GLY A 16 -30.71 -39.07 5.20
C GLY A 16 -31.46 -37.85 4.68
N ASN A 17 -32.37 -37.33 5.49
CA ASN A 17 -33.04 -36.04 5.28
C ASN A 17 -32.01 -34.98 4.87
N PRO A 18 -32.24 -34.19 3.83
CA PRO A 18 -31.39 -33.04 3.57
C PRO A 18 -31.65 -32.04 4.71
N ILE A 19 -30.75 -32.03 5.71
CA ILE A 19 -30.62 -30.87 6.57
C ILE A 19 -30.31 -29.74 5.59
N TRP A 20 -31.22 -28.79 5.45
CA TRP A 20 -31.00 -27.57 4.70
C TRP A 20 -29.79 -26.91 5.30
N ARG A 21 -28.62 -27.12 4.72
CA ARG A 21 -27.43 -26.36 5.06
C ARG A 21 -27.75 -24.94 4.62
N MET A 22 -28.09 -24.06 5.57
CA MET A 22 -28.17 -22.63 5.28
C MET A 22 -26.84 -22.26 4.62
N SER A 23 -26.89 -21.61 3.47
CA SER A 23 -25.69 -21.10 2.79
C SER A 23 -24.90 -20.26 3.78
N LEU A 24 -23.60 -20.51 3.92
CA LEU A 24 -22.70 -19.70 4.74
C LEU A 24 -22.81 -18.24 4.30
N LYS A 25 -22.92 -17.31 5.23
CA LYS A 25 -22.92 -15.87 4.97
C LYS A 25 -21.58 -15.29 5.34
N ILE A 26 -20.85 -14.74 4.37
CA ILE A 26 -19.52 -14.17 4.58
C ILE A 26 -19.57 -12.68 4.24
N LEU A 27 -19.24 -11.84 5.24
CA LEU A 27 -19.01 -10.42 5.03
C LEU A 27 -17.60 -10.23 4.46
N ILE A 28 -17.51 -9.50 3.35
CA ILE A 28 -16.25 -9.15 2.69
C ILE A 28 -16.23 -7.64 2.48
N ALA A 29 -15.20 -6.96 3.01
CA ALA A 29 -15.06 -5.52 2.84
C ALA A 29 -13.59 -5.13 2.64
N ARG A 30 -13.40 -4.01 1.94
CA ARG A 30 -12.12 -3.34 1.79
C ARG A 30 -12.21 -1.94 2.37
N LEU A 31 -11.26 -1.59 3.25
CA LEU A 31 -11.07 -0.24 3.77
C LEU A 31 -9.59 0.01 3.95
N ASN A 32 -8.96 0.60 2.94
CA ASN A 32 -7.51 0.75 2.86
C ASN A 32 -7.09 2.22 2.93
N HIS A 33 -6.20 2.53 3.86
CA HIS A 33 -5.50 3.82 3.93
C HIS A 33 -4.23 3.70 4.77
N GLU A 34 -3.14 4.29 4.30
CA GLU A 34 -1.88 4.48 5.02
C GLU A 34 -1.75 5.94 5.43
N THR A 35 -1.74 6.22 6.72
CA THR A 35 -1.71 7.59 7.22
C THR A 35 -0.30 8.07 7.51
N ASN A 36 0.14 9.09 6.78
CA ASN A 36 1.26 9.92 7.17
C ASN A 36 0.75 11.05 8.06
N THR A 37 0.97 10.97 9.38
CA THR A 37 0.47 11.97 10.34
C THR A 37 1.10 13.36 10.18
N PHE A 38 2.18 13.45 9.39
CA PHE A 38 2.86 14.71 9.06
C PHE A 38 2.46 15.24 7.68
N SER A 39 1.62 14.52 6.93
CA SER A 39 1.15 14.98 5.63
C SER A 39 0.14 16.13 5.78
N PRO A 40 0.29 17.20 4.99
CA PRO A 40 -0.70 18.28 4.93
C PRO A 40 -1.90 17.96 4.02
N VAL A 41 -1.88 16.81 3.33
CA VAL A 41 -2.95 16.40 2.40
C VAL A 41 -4.12 15.87 3.22
N PRO A 42 -5.33 16.46 3.15
CA PRO A 42 -6.48 15.98 3.91
C PRO A 42 -7.04 14.67 3.35
N THR A 43 -7.65 13.87 4.24
CA THR A 43 -8.28 12.59 3.88
C THR A 43 -9.80 12.61 4.19
N PRO A 44 -10.60 13.34 3.39
CA PRO A 44 -12.05 13.33 3.50
C PRO A 44 -12.65 12.05 2.90
N LEU A 45 -13.94 11.80 3.12
CA LEU A 45 -14.67 10.66 2.56
C LEU A 45 -14.48 10.50 1.04
N ALA A 46 -14.52 11.60 0.31
CA ALA A 46 -14.35 11.59 -1.15
C ALA A 46 -12.96 11.10 -1.61
N ALA A 47 -11.93 11.13 -0.74
CA ALA A 47 -10.60 10.61 -1.08
C ALA A 47 -10.58 9.08 -1.19
N PHE A 48 -11.54 8.41 -0.56
CA PHE A 48 -11.67 6.95 -0.58
C PHE A 48 -12.37 6.40 -1.83
N ASP A 49 -13.00 7.25 -2.64
CA ASP A 49 -13.83 6.83 -3.79
C ASP A 49 -14.72 5.60 -3.44
N PRO A 50 -15.53 5.68 -2.34
CA PRO A 50 -16.20 4.51 -1.77
C PRO A 50 -17.29 4.00 -2.70
N VAL A 51 -17.34 2.68 -2.88
CA VAL A 51 -18.41 1.95 -3.56
C VAL A 51 -19.06 0.98 -2.58
N TYR A 52 -20.39 0.77 -2.73
CA TYR A 52 -21.20 0.09 -1.73
C TYR A 52 -21.99 -1.06 -2.34
N GLY A 53 -22.28 -2.09 -1.54
CA GLY A 53 -23.15 -3.20 -1.91
C GLY A 53 -22.71 -3.92 -3.18
N GLU A 54 -23.63 -4.04 -4.14
CA GLU A 54 -23.36 -4.70 -5.42
C GLU A 54 -22.24 -4.01 -6.21
N ASP A 55 -22.15 -2.67 -6.16
CA ASP A 55 -21.08 -1.95 -6.85
C ASP A 55 -19.70 -2.25 -6.23
N ALA A 56 -19.63 -2.49 -4.90
CA ALA A 56 -18.40 -2.93 -4.24
C ALA A 56 -17.98 -4.34 -4.70
N TYR A 57 -18.93 -5.24 -4.90
CA TYR A 57 -18.66 -6.56 -5.46
C TYR A 57 -18.14 -6.45 -6.90
N GLN A 58 -18.87 -5.75 -7.77
CA GLN A 58 -18.52 -5.61 -9.19
C GLN A 58 -17.16 -4.94 -9.42
N ALA A 59 -16.83 -3.93 -8.61
CA ALA A 59 -15.56 -3.21 -8.71
C ALA A 59 -14.32 -4.07 -8.37
N ASN A 60 -14.51 -5.20 -7.68
CA ASN A 60 -13.41 -6.09 -7.28
C ASN A 60 -13.30 -7.36 -8.12
N LEU A 61 -14.29 -7.66 -8.99
CA LEU A 61 -14.25 -8.86 -9.84
C LEU A 61 -13.05 -8.82 -10.80
N GLY A 62 -12.27 -9.90 -10.80
CA GLY A 62 -11.11 -10.07 -11.69
C GLY A 62 -9.91 -9.17 -11.34
N MET A 63 -9.97 -8.45 -10.23
CA MET A 63 -8.84 -7.67 -9.72
C MET A 63 -7.81 -8.57 -9.04
N ARG A 64 -6.58 -8.04 -8.84
CA ARG A 64 -5.50 -8.73 -8.13
C ARG A 64 -5.32 -8.16 -6.71
N THR A 65 -6.44 -8.07 -5.95
CA THR A 65 -6.50 -7.56 -4.57
C THR A 65 -6.88 -8.66 -3.59
N ALA A 66 -6.68 -8.45 -2.29
CA ALA A 66 -7.12 -9.41 -1.29
C ALA A 66 -8.64 -9.57 -1.27
N MET A 67 -9.40 -8.48 -1.43
CA MET A 67 -10.86 -8.54 -1.53
C MET A 67 -11.33 -9.40 -2.71
N ALA A 68 -10.67 -9.31 -3.87
CA ALA A 68 -10.99 -10.15 -5.03
C ALA A 68 -10.80 -11.64 -4.72
N ALA A 69 -9.70 -12.01 -4.07
CA ALA A 69 -9.46 -13.39 -3.65
C ALA A 69 -10.51 -13.88 -2.64
N PHE A 70 -10.94 -13.01 -1.73
CA PHE A 70 -12.02 -13.34 -0.78
C PHE A 70 -13.32 -13.67 -1.50
N ILE A 71 -13.70 -12.87 -2.50
CA ILE A 71 -14.87 -13.09 -3.33
C ILE A 71 -14.76 -14.44 -4.03
N ASP A 72 -13.68 -14.68 -4.77
CA ASP A 72 -13.48 -15.90 -5.55
C ASP A 72 -13.56 -17.18 -4.69
N LEU A 73 -12.91 -17.17 -3.50
CA LEU A 73 -12.90 -18.34 -2.63
C LEU A 73 -14.23 -18.55 -1.91
N ALA A 74 -14.90 -17.49 -1.49
CA ALA A 74 -16.20 -17.58 -0.84
C ALA A 74 -17.29 -18.07 -1.84
N GLU A 75 -17.28 -17.61 -3.10
CA GLU A 75 -18.14 -18.11 -4.15
C GLU A 75 -17.89 -19.60 -4.44
N LYS A 76 -16.60 -19.97 -4.59
CA LYS A 76 -16.20 -21.37 -4.77
C LYS A 76 -16.66 -22.28 -3.61
N ALA A 77 -16.74 -21.72 -2.40
CA ALA A 77 -17.28 -22.42 -1.24
C ALA A 77 -18.81 -22.45 -1.19
N GLY A 78 -19.51 -21.81 -2.11
CA GLY A 78 -20.98 -21.72 -2.17
C GLY A 78 -21.57 -20.81 -1.09
N ALA A 79 -20.82 -19.81 -0.61
CA ALA A 79 -21.27 -18.86 0.37
C ALA A 79 -22.17 -17.77 -0.24
N THR A 80 -23.04 -17.19 0.58
CA THR A 80 -23.73 -15.93 0.27
C THR A 80 -22.80 -14.79 0.70
N LEU A 81 -22.44 -13.93 -0.25
CA LEU A 81 -21.56 -12.79 0.01
C LEU A 81 -22.34 -11.57 0.48
N ILE A 82 -21.77 -10.85 1.42
CA ILE A 82 -22.21 -9.53 1.86
C ILE A 82 -21.03 -8.58 1.69
N THR A 83 -21.10 -7.71 0.69
CA THR A 83 -20.02 -6.80 0.29
C THR A 83 -20.43 -5.35 0.57
N PRO A 84 -20.48 -4.91 1.83
CA PRO A 84 -21.03 -3.60 2.18
C PRO A 84 -20.23 -2.44 1.62
N LEU A 85 -18.91 -2.59 1.50
CA LEU A 85 -17.99 -1.50 1.20
C LEU A 85 -16.73 -1.99 0.47
N SER A 86 -16.30 -1.24 -0.54
CA SER A 86 -14.93 -1.20 -1.03
C SER A 86 -14.49 0.26 -1.12
N ALA A 87 -13.49 0.63 -0.32
CA ALA A 87 -13.01 2.01 -0.20
C ALA A 87 -11.49 2.02 -0.02
N MET A 88 -10.80 2.87 -0.78
CA MET A 88 -9.35 3.01 -0.69
C MET A 88 -8.95 4.47 -0.96
N ALA A 89 -8.22 5.06 -0.02
CA ALA A 89 -7.59 6.37 -0.23
C ALA A 89 -6.08 6.22 -0.39
N ASN A 90 -5.48 7.02 -1.27
CA ASN A 90 -4.02 7.14 -1.32
C ASN A 90 -3.48 7.59 0.04
N PRO A 91 -2.24 7.19 0.41
CA PRO A 91 -1.59 7.69 1.61
C PRO A 91 -1.63 9.22 1.69
N SER A 92 -2.05 9.74 2.84
CA SER A 92 -2.23 11.17 3.08
C SER A 92 -2.30 11.44 4.60
N GLY A 93 -2.76 12.60 5.04
CA GLY A 93 -2.94 12.93 6.46
C GLY A 93 -4.00 12.08 7.17
N PRO A 94 -4.24 12.31 8.46
CA PRO A 94 -5.25 11.58 9.23
C PRO A 94 -6.63 11.65 8.58
N VAL A 95 -7.32 10.52 8.59
CA VAL A 95 -8.69 10.41 8.06
C VAL A 95 -9.63 11.31 8.88
N HIS A 96 -10.45 12.11 8.22
CA HIS A 96 -11.44 12.92 8.90
C HIS A 96 -12.36 12.03 9.75
N ALA A 97 -12.65 12.42 10.97
CA ALA A 97 -13.45 11.63 11.91
C ALA A 97 -14.80 11.19 11.32
N CYS A 98 -15.50 12.10 10.65
CA CYS A 98 -16.79 11.80 10.02
C CYS A 98 -16.67 10.79 8.87
N ALA A 99 -15.57 10.81 8.10
CA ALA A 99 -15.34 9.85 7.03
C ALA A 99 -15.05 8.45 7.61
N TYR A 100 -14.21 8.38 8.61
CA TYR A 100 -13.91 7.13 9.32
C TYR A 100 -15.19 6.51 9.93
N ASP A 101 -15.98 7.32 10.64
CA ASP A 101 -17.22 6.86 11.28
C ASP A 101 -18.24 6.35 10.25
N GLU A 102 -18.40 7.02 9.11
CA GLU A 102 -19.32 6.61 8.04
C GLU A 102 -18.88 5.28 7.40
N LEU A 103 -17.60 5.16 7.02
CA LEU A 103 -17.08 3.96 6.37
C LEU A 103 -17.13 2.74 7.30
N THR A 104 -16.74 2.90 8.57
CA THR A 104 -16.80 1.81 9.55
C THR A 104 -18.21 1.44 9.94
N ALA A 105 -19.13 2.40 10.06
CA ALA A 105 -20.54 2.13 10.32
C ALA A 105 -21.19 1.28 9.23
N CYS A 106 -20.82 1.48 7.95
CA CYS A 106 -21.30 0.67 6.83
C CYS A 106 -20.92 -0.81 7.00
N ILE A 107 -19.66 -1.11 7.37
CA ILE A 107 -19.19 -2.48 7.62
C ILE A 107 -19.91 -3.09 8.84
N LEU A 108 -19.99 -2.34 9.94
CA LEU A 108 -20.59 -2.79 11.18
C LEU A 108 -22.10 -3.09 11.04
N ALA A 109 -22.81 -2.27 10.27
CA ALA A 109 -24.25 -2.48 10.04
C ALA A 109 -24.54 -3.78 9.27
N ALA A 110 -23.63 -4.24 8.44
CA ALA A 110 -23.75 -5.46 7.64
C ALA A 110 -23.30 -6.73 8.40
N ALA A 111 -22.61 -6.60 9.53
CA ALA A 111 -22.01 -7.72 10.26
C ALA A 111 -23.00 -8.69 10.93
N PRO A 112 -24.16 -8.27 11.48
CA PRO A 112 -25.07 -9.18 12.19
C PRO A 112 -25.56 -10.34 11.32
N GLY A 113 -25.41 -11.57 11.84
CA GLY A 113 -25.86 -12.79 11.19
C GLY A 113 -24.92 -13.34 10.12
N CYS A 114 -23.69 -12.81 10.02
CA CYS A 114 -22.62 -13.42 9.22
C CYS A 114 -21.96 -14.58 9.97
N ASP A 115 -21.54 -15.60 9.22
CA ASP A 115 -20.80 -16.76 9.73
C ASP A 115 -19.29 -16.51 9.77
N ALA A 116 -18.80 -15.59 8.95
CA ALA A 116 -17.40 -15.11 8.95
C ALA A 116 -17.30 -13.67 8.42
N VAL A 117 -16.18 -13.02 8.73
CA VAL A 117 -15.79 -11.71 8.22
C VAL A 117 -14.40 -11.83 7.58
N LEU A 118 -14.24 -11.30 6.37
CA LEU A 118 -12.97 -11.20 5.65
C LEU A 118 -12.73 -9.72 5.29
N LEU A 119 -11.62 -9.18 5.76
CA LEU A 119 -11.29 -7.77 5.61
C LEU A 119 -9.96 -7.58 4.87
N ASP A 120 -10.00 -6.78 3.83
CA ASP A 120 -8.85 -6.24 3.12
C ASP A 120 -8.58 -4.84 3.72
N LEU A 121 -7.61 -4.76 4.64
CA LEU A 121 -7.24 -3.56 5.37
C LEU A 121 -5.77 -3.22 5.13
N HIS A 122 -5.38 -1.97 5.41
CA HIS A 122 -3.95 -1.60 5.33
C HIS A 122 -3.19 -1.98 6.60
N GLY A 123 -3.70 -1.62 7.76
CA GLY A 123 -3.03 -1.80 9.05
C GLY A 123 -2.29 -0.55 9.56
N ALA A 124 -2.36 0.58 8.83
CA ALA A 124 -1.67 1.82 9.21
C ALA A 124 -2.58 3.05 9.15
N MET A 125 -3.88 2.87 9.30
CA MET A 125 -4.84 3.97 9.31
C MET A 125 -4.86 4.69 10.65
N VAL A 126 -4.67 6.01 10.61
CA VAL A 126 -4.93 6.92 11.72
C VAL A 126 -6.06 7.85 11.33
N ALA A 127 -7.07 7.99 12.18
CA ALA A 127 -8.14 8.97 12.01
C ALA A 127 -8.06 10.06 13.09
N GLU A 128 -8.73 11.19 12.86
CA GLU A 128 -8.75 12.31 13.82
C GLU A 128 -9.26 11.90 15.21
N ASN A 129 -10.14 10.88 15.27
CA ASN A 129 -10.77 10.37 16.50
C ASN A 129 -10.16 9.04 17.00
N THR A 130 -9.23 8.42 16.27
CA THR A 130 -8.52 7.21 16.71
C THR A 130 -7.11 7.12 16.15
N PRO A 131 -6.10 6.77 16.97
CA PRO A 131 -4.73 6.52 16.47
C PRO A 131 -4.55 5.12 15.83
N ASP A 132 -5.57 4.26 15.88
CA ASP A 132 -5.57 2.88 15.39
C ASP A 132 -6.93 2.58 14.74
N GLY A 133 -7.07 2.94 13.46
CA GLY A 133 -8.34 2.81 12.74
C GLY A 133 -8.75 1.34 12.53
N GLU A 134 -7.81 0.49 12.21
CA GLU A 134 -8.08 -0.94 12.02
C GLU A 134 -8.39 -1.63 13.34
N GLY A 135 -7.63 -1.34 14.40
CA GLY A 135 -7.88 -1.92 15.71
C GLY A 135 -9.23 -1.51 16.28
N ASP A 136 -9.65 -0.25 16.11
CA ASP A 136 -10.98 0.21 16.53
C ASP A 136 -12.11 -0.49 15.76
N LEU A 137 -12.00 -0.61 14.45
CA LEU A 137 -12.95 -1.35 13.63
C LEU A 137 -13.07 -2.81 14.07
N LEU A 138 -11.92 -3.48 14.25
CA LEU A 138 -11.86 -4.90 14.65
C LEU A 138 -12.42 -5.13 16.05
N GLU A 139 -12.15 -4.25 17.01
CA GLU A 139 -12.71 -4.31 18.36
C GLU A 139 -14.24 -4.19 18.33
N ARG A 140 -14.78 -3.25 17.56
CA ARG A 140 -16.22 -3.05 17.38
C ARG A 140 -16.88 -4.25 16.68
N LEU A 141 -16.23 -4.83 15.67
CA LEU A 141 -16.69 -6.06 15.02
C LEU A 141 -16.67 -7.24 15.98
N ARG A 142 -15.59 -7.43 16.76
CA ARG A 142 -15.47 -8.51 17.75
C ARG A 142 -16.52 -8.38 18.83
N HIS A 143 -16.84 -7.16 19.26
CA HIS A 143 -17.92 -6.93 20.21
C HIS A 143 -19.29 -7.33 19.64
N ALA A 144 -19.56 -7.01 18.37
CA ALA A 144 -20.81 -7.38 17.70
C ALA A 144 -20.89 -8.89 17.37
N LEU A 145 -19.74 -9.52 17.14
CA LEU A 145 -19.57 -10.91 16.67
C LEU A 145 -18.57 -11.67 17.56
N PRO A 146 -18.90 -12.01 18.82
CA PRO A 146 -17.91 -12.51 19.79
C PRO A 146 -17.19 -13.79 19.39
N THR A 147 -17.83 -14.68 18.61
CA THR A 147 -17.31 -16.02 18.26
C THR A 147 -17.11 -16.24 16.76
N VAL A 148 -17.50 -15.27 15.94
CA VAL A 148 -17.39 -15.39 14.47
C VAL A 148 -15.94 -15.25 14.05
N PRO A 149 -15.41 -16.10 13.15
CA PRO A 149 -14.08 -15.92 12.59
C PRO A 149 -13.95 -14.59 11.85
N ILE A 150 -12.89 -13.83 12.19
CA ILE A 150 -12.51 -12.58 11.50
C ILE A 150 -11.11 -12.79 10.93
N GLY A 151 -11.01 -12.84 9.60
CA GLY A 151 -9.76 -12.92 8.86
C GLY A 151 -9.39 -11.56 8.27
N VAL A 152 -8.12 -11.18 8.41
CA VAL A 152 -7.61 -9.89 7.95
C VAL A 152 -6.38 -10.09 7.08
N ALA A 153 -6.43 -9.56 5.85
CA ALA A 153 -5.25 -9.38 5.00
C ALA A 153 -4.74 -7.94 5.20
N LEU A 154 -3.44 -7.80 5.45
CA LEU A 154 -2.80 -6.51 5.78
C LEU A 154 -1.62 -6.24 4.88
N ASP A 155 -1.39 -4.94 4.60
CA ASP A 155 -0.17 -4.47 3.95
C ASP A 155 1.08 -4.72 4.82
N LEU A 156 2.23 -4.94 4.19
CA LEU A 156 3.52 -5.11 4.85
C LEU A 156 3.89 -3.90 5.74
N HIS A 157 3.39 -2.70 5.42
CA HIS A 157 3.63 -1.50 6.20
C HIS A 157 2.62 -1.30 7.36
N GLY A 158 1.81 -2.32 7.69
CA GLY A 158 0.89 -2.26 8.83
C GLY A 158 1.59 -1.97 10.15
N ASN A 159 1.09 -1.00 10.90
CA ASN A 159 1.46 -0.68 12.27
C ASN A 159 0.63 -1.53 13.22
N ILE A 160 1.06 -2.77 13.44
CA ILE A 160 0.28 -3.75 14.18
C ILE A 160 0.18 -3.38 15.65
N THR A 161 -1.03 -3.45 16.20
CA THR A 161 -1.34 -3.16 17.60
C THR A 161 -1.89 -4.39 18.31
N GLN A 162 -1.83 -4.39 19.64
CA GLN A 162 -2.48 -5.43 20.44
C GLN A 162 -3.98 -5.53 20.13
N LYS A 163 -4.63 -4.40 19.86
CA LYS A 163 -6.06 -4.33 19.53
C LYS A 163 -6.37 -5.05 18.20
N ILE A 164 -5.54 -4.90 17.18
CA ILE A 164 -5.66 -5.64 15.91
C ILE A 164 -5.55 -7.15 16.17
N VAL A 165 -4.56 -7.55 16.96
CA VAL A 165 -4.25 -8.96 17.25
C VAL A 165 -5.37 -9.63 18.07
N ASP A 166 -5.82 -8.99 19.15
CA ASP A 166 -6.82 -9.55 20.06
C ASP A 166 -8.20 -9.74 19.41
N ASN A 167 -8.50 -8.95 18.38
CA ASN A 167 -9.80 -8.95 17.73
C ASN A 167 -9.85 -9.69 16.39
N SER A 168 -8.70 -10.21 15.93
CA SER A 168 -8.60 -11.03 14.72
C SER A 168 -8.50 -12.52 15.05
N SER A 169 -9.06 -13.38 14.19
CA SER A 169 -8.89 -14.84 14.28
C SER A 169 -7.74 -15.31 13.40
N VAL A 170 -7.49 -14.61 12.30
CA VAL A 170 -6.45 -14.87 11.30
C VAL A 170 -5.91 -13.53 10.82
N ILE A 171 -4.59 -13.39 10.81
CA ILE A 171 -3.89 -12.27 10.19
C ILE A 171 -2.87 -12.83 9.20
N VAL A 172 -2.89 -12.32 7.96
CA VAL A 172 -1.88 -12.59 6.95
C VAL A 172 -1.42 -11.26 6.35
N GLY A 173 -0.12 -10.98 6.40
CA GLY A 173 0.49 -9.81 5.79
C GLY A 173 1.05 -10.09 4.41
N PHE A 174 1.12 -9.05 3.55
CA PHE A 174 1.83 -9.11 2.28
C PHE A 174 3.30 -9.50 2.50
N LYS A 175 3.85 -10.29 1.59
CA LYS A 175 5.22 -10.81 1.66
C LYS A 175 6.14 -10.18 0.61
N THR A 176 5.62 -9.23 -0.16
CA THR A 176 6.38 -8.52 -1.18
C THR A 176 6.25 -7.00 -1.04
N TYR A 177 7.36 -6.31 -1.31
CA TYR A 177 7.37 -4.86 -1.53
C TYR A 177 8.41 -4.52 -2.61
N PRO A 178 7.97 -3.98 -3.77
CA PRO A 178 6.60 -3.56 -4.15
C PRO A 178 5.57 -4.70 -4.09
N HIS A 179 4.32 -4.38 -3.75
CA HIS A 179 3.25 -5.36 -3.51
C HIS A 179 2.76 -5.98 -4.83
N VAL A 180 3.04 -7.26 -5.02
CA VAL A 180 2.59 -8.06 -6.19
C VAL A 180 1.83 -9.31 -5.76
N ASP A 181 1.66 -9.55 -4.45
CA ASP A 181 1.08 -10.73 -3.83
C ASP A 181 -0.21 -10.46 -3.03
N MET A 182 -0.87 -9.34 -3.30
CA MET A 182 -2.11 -8.94 -2.61
C MET A 182 -3.21 -10.01 -2.73
N TYR A 183 -3.39 -10.56 -3.94
CA TYR A 183 -4.39 -11.61 -4.19
C TYR A 183 -4.04 -12.90 -3.44
N GLU A 184 -2.79 -13.33 -3.51
CA GLU A 184 -2.28 -14.53 -2.84
C GLU A 184 -2.40 -14.44 -1.32
N THR A 185 -2.18 -13.25 -0.75
CA THR A 185 -2.40 -12.98 0.68
C THR A 185 -3.87 -13.09 1.06
N GLY A 186 -4.77 -12.55 0.24
CA GLY A 186 -6.21 -12.71 0.40
C GLY A 186 -6.63 -14.18 0.30
N GLU A 187 -6.14 -14.90 -0.72
CA GLU A 187 -6.39 -16.33 -0.88
C GLU A 187 -5.99 -17.12 0.36
N HIS A 188 -4.78 -16.87 0.88
CA HIS A 188 -4.28 -17.51 2.09
C HIS A 188 -5.18 -17.21 3.31
N THR A 189 -5.53 -15.94 3.53
CA THR A 189 -6.43 -15.53 4.62
C THR A 189 -7.79 -16.24 4.53
N ALA A 190 -8.41 -16.26 3.34
CA ALA A 190 -9.71 -16.89 3.13
C ALA A 190 -9.65 -18.41 3.34
N GLN A 191 -8.58 -19.08 2.90
CA GLN A 191 -8.40 -20.52 3.11
C GLN A 191 -8.39 -20.88 4.59
N LEU A 192 -7.69 -20.09 5.42
CA LEU A 192 -7.63 -20.32 6.87
C LEU A 192 -9.01 -20.09 7.53
N VAL A 193 -9.72 -19.03 7.17
CA VAL A 193 -11.07 -18.76 7.69
C VAL A 193 -12.06 -19.84 7.26
N LEU A 194 -12.02 -20.28 6.01
CA LEU A 194 -12.87 -21.38 5.52
C LEU A 194 -12.57 -22.70 6.23
N ALA A 195 -11.30 -22.99 6.60
CA ALA A 195 -10.94 -24.14 7.40
C ALA A 195 -11.55 -24.08 8.81
N MET A 196 -11.62 -22.89 9.42
CA MET A 196 -12.33 -22.67 10.70
C MET A 196 -13.83 -22.96 10.57
N LEU A 197 -14.48 -22.41 9.54
CA LEU A 197 -15.93 -22.63 9.29
C LEU A 197 -16.27 -24.11 9.04
N GLN A 198 -15.34 -24.89 8.49
CA GLN A 198 -15.49 -26.33 8.29
C GLN A 198 -15.21 -27.14 9.56
N GLY A 199 -14.85 -26.50 10.67
CA GLY A 199 -14.47 -27.16 11.92
C GLY A 199 -13.15 -27.96 11.83
N LYS A 200 -12.34 -27.70 10.81
CA LYS A 200 -11.06 -28.41 10.60
C LYS A 200 -9.92 -27.84 11.45
N SER A 201 -9.98 -26.56 11.77
CA SER A 201 -8.92 -25.86 12.50
C SER A 201 -9.48 -24.76 13.38
N SER A 202 -8.73 -24.41 14.40
CA SER A 202 -8.91 -23.22 15.23
C SER A 202 -7.55 -22.55 15.37
N TYR A 203 -7.50 -21.24 15.23
CA TYR A 203 -6.25 -20.49 15.25
C TYR A 203 -6.19 -19.50 16.41
N SER A 204 -4.98 -19.10 16.76
CA SER A 204 -4.65 -17.97 17.61
C SER A 204 -3.58 -17.13 16.92
N VAL A 205 -3.55 -15.83 17.23
CA VAL A 205 -2.58 -14.89 16.68
C VAL A 205 -1.56 -14.52 17.75
N HIS A 206 -0.28 -14.62 17.42
CA HIS A 206 0.84 -14.17 18.24
C HIS A 206 1.50 -12.96 17.60
N TRP A 207 1.95 -12.01 18.41
CA TRP A 207 2.55 -10.76 17.95
C TRP A 207 3.78 -10.40 18.77
N HIS A 208 4.84 -10.01 18.10
CA HIS A 208 6.08 -9.55 18.71
C HIS A 208 6.51 -8.21 18.08
N PRO A 209 6.26 -7.07 18.75
CA PRO A 209 6.74 -5.77 18.28
C PRO A 209 8.23 -5.60 18.60
N LEU A 210 8.96 -4.95 17.68
CA LEU A 210 10.35 -4.55 17.89
C LEU A 210 10.43 -3.02 18.04
N PRO A 211 11.33 -2.49 18.89
CA PRO A 211 11.56 -1.04 18.99
C PRO A 211 12.42 -0.54 17.81
N LEU A 212 11.93 -0.77 16.60
CA LEU A 212 12.62 -0.52 15.34
C LEU A 212 11.66 0.11 14.33
N MET A 213 11.95 1.33 13.91
CA MET A 213 11.27 2.00 12.81
C MET A 213 12.02 1.73 11.51
N SER A 214 11.37 1.04 10.57
CA SER A 214 11.95 0.78 9.25
C SER A 214 11.72 1.96 8.31
N HIS A 215 12.75 2.34 7.57
CA HIS A 215 12.58 3.26 6.46
C HIS A 215 11.95 2.56 5.26
N THR A 216 10.98 3.19 4.58
CA THR A 216 10.22 2.58 3.48
C THR A 216 11.12 2.06 2.34
N LEU A 217 12.21 2.76 1.98
CA LEU A 217 13.19 2.25 1.00
C LEU A 217 13.95 1.00 1.48
N ARG A 218 13.96 0.73 2.77
CA ARG A 218 14.61 -0.45 3.38
C ARG A 218 13.63 -1.57 3.73
N SER A 219 12.33 -1.32 3.55
CA SER A 219 11.27 -2.33 3.68
C SER A 219 11.16 -3.24 2.46
N THR A 220 11.96 -2.98 1.40
CA THR A 220 11.91 -3.77 0.17
C THR A 220 12.23 -5.25 0.41
N THR A 221 11.47 -6.12 -0.25
CA THR A 221 11.70 -7.57 -0.23
C THR A 221 12.53 -8.07 -1.42
N LEU A 222 13.02 -7.15 -2.25
CA LEU A 222 13.89 -7.49 -3.39
C LEU A 222 15.31 -7.83 -2.93
N TYR A 223 15.78 -7.19 -1.85
CA TYR A 223 17.11 -7.38 -1.25
C TYR A 223 17.12 -6.97 0.23
N GLY A 224 18.26 -7.13 0.91
CA GLY A 224 18.49 -6.63 2.26
C GLY A 224 17.84 -7.44 3.40
N ALA A 225 17.80 -6.84 4.59
CA ALA A 225 17.36 -7.51 5.81
C ALA A 225 15.88 -7.91 5.77
N MET A 226 14.99 -7.05 5.23
CA MET A 226 13.57 -7.38 5.11
C MET A 226 13.35 -8.64 4.24
N ARG A 227 14.06 -8.74 3.09
CA ARG A 227 13.99 -9.96 2.27
C ARG A 227 14.36 -11.20 3.06
N ARG A 228 15.46 -11.15 3.81
CA ARG A 228 15.92 -12.30 4.61
C ARG A 228 14.91 -12.67 5.70
N ALA A 229 14.36 -11.68 6.40
CA ALA A 229 13.34 -11.90 7.42
C ALA A 229 12.07 -12.54 6.84
N VAL A 230 11.57 -12.04 5.71
CA VAL A 230 10.41 -12.61 5.00
C VAL A 230 10.71 -14.04 4.50
N GLN A 231 11.91 -14.29 3.95
CA GLN A 231 12.30 -15.63 3.54
C GLN A 231 12.35 -16.61 4.72
N THR A 232 12.87 -16.19 5.88
CA THR A 232 12.86 -17.00 7.10
C THR A 232 11.42 -17.27 7.57
N ALA A 233 10.55 -16.26 7.52
CA ALA A 233 9.13 -16.40 7.85
C ALA A 233 8.43 -17.42 6.93
N CYS A 234 8.56 -17.26 5.61
CA CYS A 234 7.99 -18.20 4.65
C CYS A 234 8.51 -19.64 4.82
N ALA A 235 9.79 -19.81 5.11
CA ALA A 235 10.39 -21.12 5.34
C ALA A 235 9.90 -21.78 6.65
N GLY A 236 9.45 -20.98 7.61
CA GLY A 236 8.88 -21.44 8.88
C GLY A 236 7.41 -21.82 8.82
N GLU A 237 6.71 -21.48 7.72
CA GLU A 237 5.29 -21.83 7.59
C GLU A 237 5.08 -23.34 7.45
N GLY A 238 4.03 -23.82 8.09
CA GLY A 238 3.67 -25.24 8.10
C GLY A 238 2.35 -25.48 8.84
N PRO A 239 1.97 -26.75 9.06
CA PRO A 239 0.67 -27.08 9.64
C PRO A 239 0.38 -26.44 10.99
N GLU A 240 1.39 -26.28 11.86
CA GLU A 240 1.25 -25.67 13.19
C GLU A 240 1.28 -24.13 13.14
N LEU A 241 2.03 -23.57 12.18
CA LEU A 241 2.23 -22.15 11.92
C LEU A 241 1.81 -21.82 10.49
N PRO A 242 0.52 -21.83 10.16
CA PRO A 242 0.06 -21.70 8.78
C PRO A 242 0.35 -20.33 8.16
N ALA A 243 0.49 -19.26 8.94
CA ALA A 243 0.90 -17.97 8.40
C ALA A 243 1.87 -17.25 9.35
N ILE A 244 3.01 -16.82 8.80
CA ILE A 244 4.03 -16.03 9.49
C ILE A 244 4.25 -14.76 8.68
N SER A 245 3.98 -13.61 9.27
CA SER A 245 4.07 -12.30 8.60
C SER A 245 5.07 -11.41 9.32
N VAL A 246 5.94 -10.75 8.55
CA VAL A 246 6.84 -9.70 9.03
C VAL A 246 6.32 -8.37 8.52
N PHE A 247 5.94 -7.49 9.42
CA PHE A 247 5.49 -6.14 9.11
C PHE A 247 6.62 -5.15 9.29
N ALA A 248 6.84 -4.31 8.30
CA ALA A 248 7.82 -3.22 8.36
C ALA A 248 7.37 -2.07 9.27
N GLY A 249 6.07 -1.90 9.41
CA GLY A 249 5.47 -0.69 9.93
C GLY A 249 5.61 0.49 8.97
N PHE A 250 4.83 1.54 9.22
CA PHE A 250 4.91 2.80 8.50
C PHE A 250 5.43 3.90 9.42
N SER A 251 6.69 4.26 9.24
CA SER A 251 7.44 5.13 10.17
C SER A 251 7.04 6.61 10.14
N LEU A 252 6.33 7.09 9.11
CA LEU A 252 5.83 8.47 9.06
C LEU A 252 4.49 8.66 9.78
N ALA A 253 4.16 7.78 10.72
CA ALA A 253 3.03 7.90 11.63
C ALA A 253 3.51 8.21 13.05
N ASP A 254 3.16 9.38 13.60
CA ASP A 254 3.42 9.73 15.02
C ASP A 254 2.36 9.08 15.91
N ILE A 255 2.48 7.76 16.07
CA ILE A 255 1.66 6.91 16.95
C ILE A 255 2.56 6.16 17.92
N GLU A 256 2.00 5.40 18.85
CA GLU A 256 2.77 4.74 19.91
C GLU A 256 3.87 3.80 19.37
N ALA A 257 3.58 3.02 18.32
CA ALA A 257 4.49 2.00 17.79
C ALA A 257 4.42 1.87 16.25
N PRO A 258 4.94 2.86 15.47
CA PRO A 258 5.07 2.73 14.02
C PRO A 258 6.28 1.87 13.68
N CYS A 259 6.26 0.60 14.11
CA CYS A 259 7.45 -0.23 14.25
C CYS A 259 7.33 -1.56 13.50
N VAL A 260 8.50 -2.12 13.21
CA VAL A 260 8.62 -3.51 12.73
C VAL A 260 8.00 -4.47 13.74
N SER A 261 7.27 -5.46 13.24
CA SER A 261 6.71 -6.52 14.08
C SER A 261 6.61 -7.85 13.36
N VAL A 262 6.53 -8.93 14.13
CA VAL A 262 6.25 -10.29 13.65
C VAL A 262 4.88 -10.70 14.13
N VAL A 263 4.05 -11.21 13.21
CA VAL A 263 2.72 -11.74 13.53
C VAL A 263 2.62 -13.16 13.01
N ILE A 264 2.17 -14.07 13.87
CA ILE A 264 2.02 -15.49 13.54
C ILE A 264 0.59 -15.93 13.82
N THR A 265 -0.11 -16.36 12.79
CA THR A 265 -1.33 -17.14 12.92
C THR A 265 -0.91 -18.60 13.11
N CYS A 266 -1.20 -19.20 14.26
CA CYS A 266 -0.84 -20.58 14.60
C CYS A 266 -2.07 -21.41 14.97
N LEU A 267 -1.95 -22.75 14.91
CA LEU A 267 -2.97 -23.62 15.49
C LEU A 267 -3.19 -23.28 16.97
N ASN A 268 -4.46 -23.22 17.38
CA ASN A 268 -4.83 -22.96 18.77
C ASN A 268 -4.63 -24.21 19.64
N SER A 269 -3.40 -24.68 19.70
CA SER A 269 -2.92 -25.81 20.48
C SER A 269 -1.73 -25.37 21.35
N LEU A 270 -1.39 -26.16 22.38
CA LEU A 270 -0.22 -25.88 23.20
C LEU A 270 1.07 -25.89 22.36
N ASN A 271 1.18 -26.85 21.42
CA ASN A 271 2.33 -26.97 20.53
C ASN A 271 2.42 -25.80 19.55
N GLY A 272 1.30 -25.43 18.90
CA GLY A 272 1.25 -24.31 17.97
C GLY A 272 1.66 -23.00 18.62
N LYS A 273 1.18 -22.73 19.84
CA LYS A 273 1.53 -21.52 20.60
C LYS A 273 3.01 -21.49 21.00
N ALA A 274 3.56 -22.62 21.47
CA ALA A 274 4.98 -22.69 21.82
C ALA A 274 5.90 -22.48 20.61
N LEU A 275 5.55 -23.09 19.47
CA LEU A 275 6.29 -22.87 18.20
C LEU A 275 6.17 -21.43 17.69
N ALA A 276 5.01 -20.80 17.86
CA ALA A 276 4.81 -19.41 17.48
C ALA A 276 5.68 -18.46 18.33
N GLU A 277 5.77 -18.69 19.64
CA GLU A 277 6.64 -17.92 20.53
C GLU A 277 8.12 -18.10 20.15
N GLU A 278 8.57 -19.34 19.91
CA GLU A 278 9.95 -19.63 19.47
C GLU A 278 10.28 -18.94 18.14
N MET A 279 9.38 -19.01 17.16
CA MET A 279 9.57 -18.39 15.85
C MET A 279 9.54 -16.87 15.93
N CYS A 280 8.65 -16.27 16.73
CA CYS A 280 8.67 -14.83 17.01
C CYS A 280 10.02 -14.38 17.56
N ASP A 281 10.53 -15.09 18.55
CA ASP A 281 11.84 -14.81 19.17
C ASP A 281 12.99 -14.96 18.17
N HIS A 282 12.94 -15.99 17.33
CA HIS A 282 13.96 -16.22 16.30
C HIS A 282 14.00 -15.07 15.29
N LEU A 283 12.86 -14.71 14.71
CA LEU A 283 12.74 -13.61 13.76
C LEU A 283 13.09 -12.26 14.40
N ALA A 284 12.63 -11.99 15.62
CA ALA A 284 12.94 -10.76 16.34
C ALA A 284 14.45 -10.60 16.55
N LYS A 285 15.16 -11.66 16.96
CA LYS A 285 16.62 -11.65 17.12
C LYS A 285 17.35 -11.44 15.79
N GLN A 286 16.91 -12.09 14.71
CA GLN A 286 17.45 -11.89 13.37
C GLN A 286 17.29 -10.43 12.91
N ILE A 287 16.07 -9.90 12.96
CA ILE A 287 15.74 -8.53 12.54
C ILE A 287 16.54 -7.52 13.38
N TRP A 288 16.61 -7.71 14.70
CA TRP A 288 17.33 -6.80 15.58
C TRP A 288 18.84 -6.81 15.33
N ALA A 289 19.44 -7.96 15.04
CA ALA A 289 20.85 -8.05 14.69
C ALA A 289 21.18 -7.28 13.39
N GLU A 290 20.24 -7.23 12.47
CA GLU A 290 20.36 -6.56 11.16
C GLU A 290 19.73 -5.15 11.15
N ARG A 291 19.34 -4.57 12.31
CA ARG A 291 18.55 -3.33 12.40
C ARG A 291 19.14 -2.13 11.65
N ALA A 292 20.46 -2.07 11.51
CA ALA A 292 21.11 -1.00 10.76
C ALA A 292 20.75 -0.99 9.26
N GLU A 293 20.40 -2.15 8.70
CA GLU A 293 19.98 -2.24 7.29
C GLU A 293 18.55 -1.71 7.04
N PHE A 294 17.75 -1.53 8.10
CA PHE A 294 16.42 -0.94 8.01
C PHE A 294 16.44 0.59 8.00
N VAL A 295 17.62 1.20 8.21
CA VAL A 295 17.81 2.65 8.16
C VAL A 295 18.33 3.07 6.80
N TYR A 296 17.74 4.10 6.23
CA TYR A 296 18.23 4.72 5.01
C TYR A 296 19.03 5.98 5.38
N VAL A 297 20.20 6.09 4.80
CA VAL A 297 21.04 7.29 4.91
C VAL A 297 21.11 7.91 3.52
N SER A 298 20.55 9.11 3.38
CA SER A 298 20.58 9.85 2.13
C SER A 298 21.94 10.50 1.90
N GLU A 299 22.33 10.63 0.65
CA GLU A 299 23.43 11.50 0.24
C GLU A 299 22.92 12.94 0.04
N PRO A 300 23.78 13.95 0.06
CA PRO A 300 23.42 15.31 -0.33
C PRO A 300 22.85 15.35 -1.75
N LEU A 301 21.81 16.15 -1.97
CA LEU A 301 21.15 16.22 -3.28
C LEU A 301 22.09 16.67 -4.40
N SER A 302 23.09 17.51 -4.10
CA SER A 302 24.17 17.88 -5.04
C SER A 302 24.94 16.67 -5.56
N ASP A 303 25.28 15.74 -4.67
CA ASP A 303 26.07 14.55 -5.00
C ASP A 303 25.24 13.59 -5.86
N SER A 304 23.91 13.50 -5.58
CA SER A 304 22.97 12.77 -6.42
C SER A 304 22.92 13.34 -7.84
N MET A 305 22.92 14.66 -8.01
CA MET A 305 22.93 15.31 -9.33
C MET A 305 24.26 15.08 -10.08
N GLU A 306 25.39 15.20 -9.39
CA GLU A 306 26.71 14.93 -9.97
C GLU A 306 26.81 13.46 -10.42
N ARG A 307 26.36 12.54 -9.59
CA ARG A 307 26.31 11.09 -9.92
C ARG A 307 25.40 10.81 -11.11
N ALA A 308 24.24 11.47 -11.20
CA ALA A 308 23.35 11.33 -12.34
C ALA A 308 24.02 11.77 -13.66
N LEU A 309 24.75 12.89 -13.65
CA LEU A 309 25.49 13.36 -14.81
C LEU A 309 26.56 12.36 -15.26
N VAL A 310 27.32 11.79 -14.32
CA VAL A 310 28.34 10.77 -14.61
C VAL A 310 27.71 9.52 -15.22
N LEU A 311 26.63 9.01 -14.62
CA LEU A 311 25.93 7.83 -15.12
C LEU A 311 25.31 8.03 -16.51
N ALA A 312 25.01 9.27 -16.87
CA ALA A 312 24.42 9.60 -18.16
C ALA A 312 25.45 9.73 -19.32
N ILE A 313 26.78 9.69 -19.07
CA ILE A 313 27.79 9.94 -20.10
C ILE A 313 27.64 8.97 -21.28
N ASP A 314 27.64 7.68 -21.01
CA ASP A 314 27.57 6.61 -22.02
C ASP A 314 26.23 5.85 -21.97
N ALA A 315 25.19 6.46 -21.38
CA ALA A 315 23.91 5.82 -21.22
C ALA A 315 23.14 5.75 -22.57
N ASP A 316 22.64 4.57 -22.89
CA ASP A 316 21.75 4.28 -24.03
C ASP A 316 20.28 4.36 -23.67
N ARG A 317 19.97 4.46 -22.38
CA ARG A 317 18.62 4.57 -21.79
C ARG A 317 18.62 5.68 -20.74
N PRO A 318 17.45 6.17 -20.30
CA PRO A 318 17.35 7.22 -19.28
C PRO A 318 18.08 6.88 -17.98
N VAL A 319 18.65 7.87 -17.31
CA VAL A 319 18.98 7.78 -15.88
C VAL A 319 17.74 8.17 -15.10
N LEU A 320 17.26 7.26 -14.26
CA LEU A 320 16.07 7.44 -13.42
C LEU A 320 16.44 8.21 -12.15
N LEU A 321 15.81 9.35 -11.92
CA LEU A 321 15.92 10.16 -10.71
C LEU A 321 14.65 9.97 -9.89
N LEU A 322 14.76 9.39 -8.70
CA LEU A 322 13.62 9.19 -7.80
C LEU A 322 13.58 10.26 -6.72
N ASP A 323 12.65 11.20 -6.85
CA ASP A 323 12.31 12.18 -5.80
C ASP A 323 11.45 11.48 -4.74
N HIS A 324 12.10 10.79 -3.82
CA HIS A 324 11.43 10.01 -2.79
C HIS A 324 11.03 10.83 -1.55
N SER A 325 11.44 12.09 -1.48
CA SER A 325 11.07 13.01 -0.40
C SER A 325 9.68 13.64 -0.56
N ASP A 326 9.05 13.43 -1.73
CA ASP A 326 7.68 13.86 -2.01
C ASP A 326 6.90 12.77 -2.77
N ASN A 327 6.87 11.59 -2.20
CA ASN A 327 6.18 10.43 -2.73
C ASN A 327 4.73 10.36 -2.23
N CYS A 328 3.74 10.42 -3.13
CA CYS A 328 2.33 10.37 -2.73
C CYS A 328 1.93 9.01 -2.11
N MET A 329 2.59 7.90 -2.47
CA MET A 329 2.37 6.60 -1.82
C MET A 329 3.06 6.49 -0.45
N SER A 330 3.43 7.63 0.15
CA SER A 330 3.82 7.78 1.55
C SER A 330 3.20 9.06 2.14
N GLY A 331 2.19 9.63 1.48
CA GLY A 331 1.52 10.86 1.91
C GLY A 331 2.20 12.15 1.45
N GLY A 332 3.03 12.10 0.41
CA GLY A 332 3.61 13.27 -0.23
C GLY A 332 2.59 14.09 -0.99
N THR A 333 2.94 15.35 -1.26
CA THR A 333 2.09 16.32 -1.96
C THR A 333 2.23 16.21 -3.48
N CYS A 334 3.30 15.61 -3.97
CA CYS A 334 3.73 15.60 -5.38
C CYS A 334 3.94 16.99 -5.98
N ASP A 335 4.11 18.05 -5.15
CA ASP A 335 4.26 19.43 -5.63
C ASP A 335 5.62 20.06 -5.30
N THR A 336 6.52 19.39 -4.56
CA THR A 336 7.85 19.94 -4.26
C THR A 336 8.72 20.00 -5.51
N MET A 337 9.54 21.05 -5.59
CA MET A 337 10.33 21.39 -6.78
C MET A 337 11.85 21.20 -6.57
N ASP A 338 12.28 20.76 -5.39
CA ASP A 338 13.70 20.77 -4.98
C ASP A 338 14.57 19.93 -5.91
N VAL A 339 14.15 18.70 -6.24
CA VAL A 339 14.94 17.81 -7.11
C VAL A 339 14.97 18.33 -8.55
N LEU A 340 13.85 18.84 -9.08
CA LEU A 340 13.83 19.47 -10.41
C LEU A 340 14.71 20.72 -10.44
N GLN A 341 14.63 21.57 -9.42
CA GLN A 341 15.44 22.79 -9.34
C GLN A 341 16.94 22.44 -9.24
N ALA A 342 17.31 21.44 -8.45
CA ALA A 342 18.69 20.94 -8.36
C ALA A 342 19.17 20.40 -9.72
N ALA A 343 18.36 19.57 -10.39
CA ALA A 343 18.67 19.02 -11.70
C ALA A 343 18.94 20.13 -12.74
N VAL A 344 18.06 21.14 -12.82
CA VAL A 344 18.25 22.28 -13.72
C VAL A 344 19.51 23.08 -13.36
N SER A 345 19.77 23.32 -12.07
CA SER A 345 20.93 24.10 -11.60
C SER A 345 22.25 23.39 -11.89
N HIS A 346 22.28 22.03 -11.90
CA HIS A 346 23.43 21.21 -12.26
C HIS A 346 23.54 20.96 -13.78
N GLY A 347 22.64 21.57 -14.58
CA GLY A 347 22.72 21.52 -16.04
C GLY A 347 22.16 20.25 -16.66
N LEU A 348 21.37 19.45 -15.96
CA LEU A 348 20.64 18.33 -16.55
C LEU A 348 19.62 18.86 -17.57
N LYS A 349 19.55 18.22 -18.73
CA LYS A 349 18.68 18.58 -19.85
C LYS A 349 18.09 17.34 -20.48
N ASN A 350 17.05 17.52 -21.31
CA ASN A 350 16.33 16.43 -21.94
C ASN A 350 15.74 15.49 -20.88
N MET A 351 14.93 16.07 -19.98
CA MET A 351 14.27 15.37 -18.88
C MET A 351 12.79 15.13 -19.18
N ALA A 352 12.27 13.93 -18.90
CA ALA A 352 10.84 13.72 -18.67
C ALA A 352 10.59 13.77 -17.16
N VAL A 353 9.61 14.57 -16.72
CA VAL A 353 9.34 14.85 -15.31
C VAL A 353 7.88 14.59 -14.99
N GLY A 354 7.60 13.90 -13.91
CA GLY A 354 6.23 13.79 -13.41
C GLY A 354 5.84 12.45 -12.80
N PRO A 355 4.58 12.33 -12.41
CA PRO A 355 3.59 13.44 -12.38
C PRO A 355 3.89 14.46 -11.28
N LEU A 356 3.68 15.74 -11.58
CA LEU A 356 3.77 16.85 -10.64
C LEU A 356 2.35 17.39 -10.37
N CYS A 357 1.91 17.43 -9.14
CA CYS A 357 0.57 17.90 -8.79
C CYS A 357 0.53 19.41 -8.59
N ASP A 358 -0.21 20.12 -9.45
CA ASP A 358 -0.48 21.55 -9.30
C ASP A 358 -1.81 21.94 -9.94
N PRO A 359 -2.95 21.83 -9.21
CA PRO A 359 -4.28 22.11 -9.73
C PRO A 359 -4.43 23.55 -10.26
N GLN A 360 -3.74 24.52 -9.64
CA GLN A 360 -3.80 25.92 -10.08
C GLN A 360 -3.10 26.12 -11.42
N ALA A 361 -1.90 25.53 -11.58
CA ALA A 361 -1.17 25.57 -12.84
C ALA A 361 -1.93 24.84 -13.95
N VAL A 362 -2.50 23.66 -13.68
CA VAL A 362 -3.36 22.93 -14.60
C VAL A 362 -4.51 23.79 -15.08
N ASN A 363 -5.23 24.48 -14.19
CA ASN A 363 -6.35 25.35 -14.55
C ASN A 363 -5.92 26.54 -15.46
N ILE A 364 -4.75 27.13 -15.19
CA ILE A 364 -4.20 28.20 -16.04
C ILE A 364 -3.87 27.66 -17.44
N MET A 365 -3.18 26.53 -17.52
CA MET A 365 -2.74 25.90 -18.77
C MET A 365 -3.93 25.40 -19.62
N PHE A 366 -4.95 24.81 -18.98
CA PHE A 366 -6.19 24.42 -19.68
C PHE A 366 -6.90 25.61 -20.31
N LYS A 367 -7.01 26.73 -19.58
CA LYS A 367 -7.61 27.99 -20.13
C LYS A 367 -6.80 28.59 -21.26
N ALA A 368 -5.47 28.47 -21.20
CA ALA A 368 -4.59 28.97 -22.24
C ALA A 368 -4.65 28.13 -23.53
N GLY A 369 -4.81 26.82 -23.42
CA GLY A 369 -4.91 25.89 -24.54
C GLY A 369 -3.56 25.46 -25.14
N ILE A 370 -3.62 24.44 -25.99
CA ILE A 370 -2.44 23.85 -26.65
C ILE A 370 -1.75 24.90 -27.53
N GLY A 371 -0.42 24.92 -27.51
CA GLY A 371 0.45 25.83 -28.24
C GLY A 371 0.75 27.15 -27.51
N SER A 372 0.08 27.42 -26.39
CA SER A 372 0.30 28.66 -25.62
C SER A 372 1.65 28.62 -24.90
N LYS A 373 2.40 29.72 -25.02
CA LYS A 373 3.64 29.98 -24.29
C LYS A 373 3.32 30.71 -23.01
N LEU A 374 3.76 30.15 -21.88
CA LEU A 374 3.46 30.65 -20.54
C LEU A 374 4.74 30.89 -19.74
N ASP A 375 4.67 31.85 -18.82
CA ASP A 375 5.61 32.04 -17.72
C ASP A 375 4.79 31.83 -16.44
N ILE A 376 4.97 30.68 -15.79
CA ILE A 376 4.08 30.20 -14.75
C ILE A 376 4.83 29.79 -13.49
N ALA A 377 4.27 30.13 -12.33
CA ALA A 377 4.71 29.62 -11.04
C ALA A 377 4.21 28.19 -10.84
N LEU A 378 5.12 27.22 -10.72
CA LEU A 378 4.81 25.79 -10.66
C LEU A 378 5.31 25.16 -9.36
N GLY A 379 4.47 24.31 -8.76
CA GLY A 379 4.75 23.53 -7.55
C GLY A 379 4.96 24.37 -6.28
N ASN A 380 5.38 23.69 -5.20
CA ASN A 380 5.64 24.28 -3.87
C ASN A 380 4.49 25.16 -3.34
N LYS A 381 3.24 24.79 -3.63
CA LYS A 381 2.04 25.56 -3.23
C LYS A 381 1.38 25.00 -1.98
N VAL A 382 1.67 23.76 -1.63
CA VAL A 382 1.18 23.13 -0.40
C VAL A 382 2.10 23.49 0.75
N ALA A 383 1.56 24.04 1.83
CA ALA A 383 2.34 24.41 3.00
C ALA A 383 2.76 23.15 3.79
N LEU A 384 4.06 23.01 4.06
CA LEU A 384 4.65 21.91 4.84
C LEU A 384 4.81 22.29 6.31
N ASN A 385 3.69 22.66 6.96
CA ASN A 385 3.67 23.16 8.32
C ASN A 385 4.22 22.17 9.38
N PRO A 386 3.91 20.85 9.33
CA PRO A 386 4.46 19.91 10.31
C PRO A 386 5.99 19.86 10.33
N GLN A 387 6.62 20.03 9.16
CA GLN A 387 8.08 20.05 9.01
C GLN A 387 8.69 21.45 9.20
N GLY A 388 7.88 22.49 9.36
CA GLY A 388 8.35 23.87 9.45
C GLY A 388 9.01 24.38 8.16
N LEU A 389 8.72 23.76 7.01
CA LEU A 389 9.34 24.10 5.73
C LEU A 389 8.53 25.15 4.98
N VAL A 390 9.22 26.22 4.54
CA VAL A 390 8.65 27.26 3.67
C VAL A 390 9.33 27.18 2.32
N LYS A 391 8.55 26.80 1.29
CA LYS A 391 9.03 26.66 -0.09
C LYS A 391 8.36 27.69 -1.00
N GLN A 392 9.02 28.03 -2.11
CA GLN A 392 8.49 28.98 -3.09
C GLN A 392 8.28 28.28 -4.43
N PRO A 393 7.18 28.56 -5.15
CA PRO A 393 6.97 28.05 -6.50
C PRO A 393 8.14 28.38 -7.43
N MET A 394 8.46 27.45 -8.33
CA MET A 394 9.47 27.63 -9.34
C MET A 394 8.88 28.36 -10.55
N GLN A 395 9.51 29.50 -11.00
CA GLN A 395 9.10 30.18 -12.23
C GLN A 395 9.59 29.39 -13.45
N ILE A 396 8.67 28.96 -14.28
CA ILE A 396 8.94 28.11 -15.45
C ILE A 396 8.35 28.73 -16.71
N LYS A 397 9.18 28.88 -17.74
CA LYS A 397 8.76 29.21 -19.09
C LYS A 397 8.59 27.96 -19.91
N GLY A 398 7.41 27.80 -20.50
CA GLY A 398 7.13 26.60 -21.29
C GLY A 398 5.98 26.77 -22.26
N THR A 399 5.78 25.75 -23.08
CA THR A 399 4.68 25.67 -24.06
C THR A 399 3.77 24.50 -23.70
N VAL A 400 2.47 24.72 -23.64
CA VAL A 400 1.46 23.68 -23.48
C VAL A 400 1.45 22.80 -24.73
N ARG A 401 1.80 21.51 -24.61
CA ARG A 401 1.87 20.57 -25.74
C ARG A 401 0.70 19.61 -25.83
N ALA A 402 0.16 19.20 -24.70
CA ALA A 402 -1.01 18.33 -24.66
C ALA A 402 -1.89 18.64 -23.45
N LEU A 403 -3.17 18.35 -23.58
CA LEU A 403 -4.19 18.39 -22.54
C LEU A 403 -4.91 17.04 -22.52
N SER A 404 -5.22 16.50 -21.34
CA SER A 404 -5.91 15.22 -21.15
C SER A 404 -6.82 15.30 -19.93
N GLU A 405 -7.87 14.48 -19.90
CA GLU A 405 -8.72 14.27 -18.71
C GLU A 405 -8.03 13.40 -17.65
N GLY A 406 -6.86 12.86 -17.96
CA GLY A 406 -5.98 12.18 -17.01
C GLY A 406 -6.45 10.79 -16.58
N THR A 407 -7.22 10.07 -17.39
CA THR A 407 -7.67 8.70 -17.09
C THR A 407 -6.96 7.68 -17.96
N TYR A 408 -6.54 6.56 -17.37
CA TYR A 408 -5.93 5.42 -18.06
C TYR A 408 -6.20 4.11 -17.30
N THR A 409 -6.06 2.98 -17.98
CA THR A 409 -6.11 1.67 -17.31
C THR A 409 -4.69 1.18 -17.06
N ALA A 410 -4.39 0.82 -15.81
CA ALA A 410 -3.08 0.29 -15.45
C ALA A 410 -2.79 -1.01 -16.19
N SER A 411 -1.63 -1.09 -16.83
CA SER A 411 -1.14 -2.24 -17.60
C SER A 411 0.06 -2.93 -16.96
N GLY A 412 0.71 -2.24 -16.03
CA GLY A 412 1.87 -2.75 -15.28
C GLY A 412 1.51 -3.81 -14.24
N PRO A 413 2.50 -4.37 -13.54
CA PRO A 413 2.29 -5.46 -12.58
C PRO A 413 1.59 -5.04 -11.29
N ILE A 414 1.53 -3.73 -11.00
CA ILE A 414 0.84 -3.16 -9.84
C ILE A 414 -0.51 -2.65 -10.29
N TYR A 415 -1.59 -3.05 -9.61
CA TYR A 415 -2.97 -2.67 -9.91
C TYR A 415 -3.41 -2.93 -11.37
N THR A 416 -2.89 -3.98 -12.01
CA THR A 416 -3.26 -4.36 -13.39
C THR A 416 -4.78 -4.37 -13.58
N GLY A 417 -5.27 -3.67 -14.62
CA GLY A 417 -6.69 -3.59 -14.95
C GLY A 417 -7.44 -2.46 -14.23
N GLN A 418 -6.85 -1.82 -13.21
CA GLN A 418 -7.49 -0.73 -12.49
C GLN A 418 -7.58 0.54 -13.36
N LEU A 419 -8.76 1.16 -13.37
CA LEU A 419 -8.96 2.49 -13.94
C LEU A 419 -8.36 3.54 -12.99
N CYS A 420 -7.39 4.31 -13.49
CA CYS A 420 -6.67 5.33 -12.76
C CYS A 420 -7.06 6.73 -13.24
N SER A 421 -7.05 7.71 -12.35
CA SER A 421 -7.32 9.11 -12.68
C SER A 421 -6.36 10.05 -11.98
N MET A 422 -5.64 10.84 -12.77
CA MET A 422 -4.78 11.95 -12.32
C MET A 422 -5.52 13.31 -12.31
N GLY A 423 -6.83 13.33 -12.65
CA GLY A 423 -7.54 14.54 -12.98
C GLY A 423 -7.02 15.17 -14.28
N ARG A 424 -7.45 16.38 -14.59
CA ARG A 424 -6.96 17.09 -15.77
C ARG A 424 -5.43 17.14 -15.76
N THR A 425 -4.83 16.79 -16.88
CA THR A 425 -3.37 16.57 -17.00
C THR A 425 -2.83 17.34 -18.19
N VAL A 426 -1.68 17.98 -18.02
CA VAL A 426 -1.03 18.84 -19.01
C VAL A 426 0.39 18.35 -19.26
N LEU A 427 0.82 18.34 -20.52
CA LEU A 427 2.23 18.28 -20.89
C LEU A 427 2.75 19.71 -21.12
N LEU A 428 3.62 20.17 -20.23
CA LEU A 428 4.33 21.44 -20.33
C LEU A 428 5.75 21.18 -20.81
N GLU A 429 6.09 21.65 -22.01
CA GLU A 429 7.43 21.55 -22.58
C GLU A 429 8.23 22.82 -22.30
N THR A 430 9.44 22.67 -21.79
CA THR A 430 10.41 23.73 -21.52
C THR A 430 11.70 23.49 -22.33
N ASP A 431 12.67 24.39 -22.23
CA ASP A 431 13.98 24.22 -22.91
C ASP A 431 14.81 23.04 -22.34
N VAL A 432 14.47 22.52 -21.14
CA VAL A 432 15.25 21.51 -20.42
C VAL A 432 14.47 20.26 -20.05
N ALA A 433 13.12 20.36 -19.97
CA ALA A 433 12.26 19.28 -19.52
C ALA A 433 10.88 19.29 -20.17
N SER A 434 10.29 18.10 -20.31
CA SER A 434 8.87 17.89 -20.56
C SER A 434 8.22 17.45 -19.25
N ILE A 435 7.31 18.25 -18.72
CA ILE A 435 6.73 18.10 -17.38
C ILE A 435 5.27 17.69 -17.50
N VAL A 436 4.92 16.53 -16.92
CA VAL A 436 3.52 16.10 -16.76
C VAL A 436 2.98 16.72 -15.49
N VAL A 437 2.05 17.70 -15.63
CA VAL A 437 1.42 18.42 -14.52
C VAL A 437 -0.01 17.92 -14.36
N THR A 438 -0.39 17.52 -13.14
CA THR A 438 -1.67 16.87 -12.84
C THR A 438 -2.51 17.68 -11.85
N GLU A 439 -3.80 17.46 -11.87
CA GLU A 439 -4.74 18.08 -10.92
C GLU A 439 -4.80 17.35 -9.59
N ARG A 440 -4.45 16.03 -9.57
CA ARG A 440 -4.42 15.18 -8.37
C ARG A 440 -3.04 14.59 -8.17
N PRO A 441 -2.58 14.39 -6.92
CA PRO A 441 -1.39 13.60 -6.64
C PRO A 441 -1.55 12.19 -7.22
N HIS A 442 -0.50 11.69 -7.86
CA HIS A 442 -0.54 10.36 -8.47
C HIS A 442 0.83 9.70 -8.45
N GLU A 443 0.86 8.43 -8.11
CA GLU A 443 2.08 7.61 -8.14
C GLU A 443 2.37 7.14 -9.57
N PRO A 444 3.58 7.30 -10.09
CA PRO A 444 3.96 6.78 -11.41
C PRO A 444 4.26 5.26 -11.35
N PHE A 445 3.27 4.44 -11.01
CA PHE A 445 3.42 2.97 -11.00
C PHE A 445 3.16 2.31 -12.36
N ASP A 446 2.72 3.09 -13.35
CA ASP A 446 2.42 2.62 -14.70
C ASP A 446 2.89 3.63 -15.76
N ILE A 447 3.28 3.15 -16.93
CA ILE A 447 3.72 3.99 -18.06
C ILE A 447 2.62 4.93 -18.57
N GLY A 448 1.35 4.59 -18.28
CA GLY A 448 0.18 5.38 -18.63
C GLY A 448 0.24 6.83 -18.18
N VAL A 449 0.97 7.14 -17.08
CA VAL A 449 1.17 8.53 -16.60
C VAL A 449 1.81 9.44 -17.64
N PHE A 450 2.61 8.91 -18.56
CA PHE A 450 3.25 9.65 -19.65
C PHE A 450 2.51 9.46 -20.98
N HIS A 451 2.09 8.24 -21.29
CA HIS A 451 1.44 7.93 -22.57
C HIS A 451 0.13 8.71 -22.78
N ILE A 452 -0.59 9.04 -21.70
CA ILE A 452 -1.85 9.75 -21.76
C ILE A 452 -1.73 11.18 -22.33
N VAL A 453 -0.53 11.75 -22.28
CA VAL A 453 -0.20 13.06 -22.89
C VAL A 453 0.69 12.92 -24.12
N GLY A 454 0.84 11.70 -24.65
CA GLY A 454 1.62 11.41 -25.85
C GLY A 454 3.14 11.47 -25.65
N LEU A 455 3.64 11.33 -24.42
CA LEU A 455 5.07 11.36 -24.11
C LEU A 455 5.59 9.92 -23.94
N ASP A 456 6.67 9.59 -24.66
CA ASP A 456 7.46 8.36 -24.45
C ASP A 456 8.68 8.67 -23.57
N PRO A 457 8.68 8.28 -22.29
CA PRO A 457 9.76 8.61 -21.36
C PRO A 457 11.09 7.92 -21.73
N SER A 458 11.08 6.84 -22.50
CA SER A 458 12.30 6.10 -22.91
C SER A 458 13.21 6.92 -23.85
N THR A 459 12.66 7.96 -24.48
CA THR A 459 13.40 8.82 -25.42
C THR A 459 14.20 9.96 -24.77
N TYR A 460 14.06 10.09 -23.46
CA TYR A 460 14.71 11.14 -22.69
C TYR A 460 16.04 10.68 -22.10
N ARG A 461 16.91 11.62 -21.76
CA ARG A 461 18.19 11.33 -21.10
C ARG A 461 18.01 11.08 -19.60
N PHE A 462 17.08 11.79 -18.98
CA PHE A 462 16.75 11.65 -17.57
C PHE A 462 15.24 11.50 -17.40
N LEU A 463 14.85 10.69 -16.43
CA LEU A 463 13.47 10.50 -16.05
C LEU A 463 13.32 10.80 -14.56
N LEU A 464 12.68 11.92 -14.21
CA LEU A 464 12.46 12.35 -12.84
C LEU A 464 11.05 11.98 -12.40
N LEU A 465 10.94 11.09 -11.42
CA LEU A 465 9.67 10.61 -10.88
C LEU A 465 9.54 10.94 -9.40
N LYS A 466 8.36 11.41 -8.98
CA LYS A 466 8.00 11.55 -7.56
C LYS A 466 7.54 10.20 -7.01
N SER A 467 8.49 9.35 -6.67
CA SER A 467 8.24 7.96 -6.28
C SER A 467 9.39 7.40 -5.45
N ARG A 468 9.13 6.28 -4.77
CA ARG A 468 10.13 5.49 -4.03
C ARG A 468 10.31 4.11 -4.64
N MET A 469 9.28 3.27 -4.57
CA MET A 469 9.35 1.86 -4.90
C MET A 469 8.34 1.43 -5.97
N TYR A 470 7.14 2.00 -5.98
CA TYR A 470 6.07 1.56 -6.87
C TYR A 470 6.37 1.77 -8.36
N CYS A 471 7.18 2.77 -8.72
CA CYS A 471 7.61 2.99 -10.10
C CYS A 471 8.60 1.92 -10.60
N ARG A 472 9.34 1.25 -9.70
CA ARG A 472 10.48 0.40 -10.07
C ARG A 472 10.12 -0.76 -11.01
N PRO A 473 9.05 -1.54 -10.81
CA PRO A 473 8.71 -2.65 -11.70
C PRO A 473 8.50 -2.24 -13.16
N VAL A 474 8.11 -0.99 -13.41
CA VAL A 474 7.83 -0.46 -14.75
C VAL A 474 9.01 0.35 -15.30
N PHE A 475 9.60 1.23 -14.51
CA PHE A 475 10.59 2.21 -15.00
C PHE A 475 12.06 1.78 -14.83
N GLU A 476 12.37 0.93 -13.85
CA GLU A 476 13.74 0.41 -13.70
C GLU A 476 14.21 -0.40 -14.93
N PRO A 477 13.38 -1.27 -15.55
CA PRO A 477 13.73 -1.93 -16.80
C PRO A 477 13.98 -0.99 -17.99
N LEU A 478 13.40 0.21 -17.98
CA LEU A 478 13.57 1.24 -19.00
C LEU A 478 14.80 2.10 -18.76
N ALA A 479 15.38 2.07 -17.56
CA ALA A 479 16.49 2.91 -17.15
C ALA A 479 17.85 2.24 -17.38
N HIS A 480 18.89 3.08 -17.63
CA HIS A 480 20.29 2.67 -17.59
C HIS A 480 20.79 2.52 -16.14
N ALA A 481 20.40 3.46 -15.30
CA ALA A 481 20.76 3.50 -13.88
C ALA A 481 19.68 4.25 -13.07
N LEU A 482 19.74 4.10 -11.75
CA LEU A 482 18.84 4.74 -10.82
C LEU A 482 19.62 5.58 -9.80
N VAL A 483 19.12 6.79 -9.51
CA VAL A 483 19.62 7.69 -8.49
C VAL A 483 18.46 8.06 -7.57
N GLU A 484 18.57 7.69 -6.29
CA GLU A 484 17.64 8.13 -5.26
C GLU A 484 17.99 9.56 -4.86
N CYS A 485 17.00 10.45 -4.88
CA CYS A 485 17.16 11.87 -4.59
C CYS A 485 16.35 12.23 -3.34
N ASP A 486 17.02 12.62 -2.26
CA ASP A 486 16.39 13.12 -1.05
C ASP A 486 16.48 14.65 -0.99
N SER A 487 15.45 15.27 -0.45
CA SER A 487 15.38 16.69 -0.17
C SER A 487 14.47 16.92 1.04
N PRO A 488 14.50 18.09 1.68
CA PRO A 488 13.50 18.39 2.70
C PRO A 488 12.10 18.38 2.11
N GLY A 489 11.25 17.44 2.52
CA GLY A 489 9.91 17.24 1.96
C GLY A 489 8.99 16.46 2.90
N PRO A 490 7.70 16.30 2.53
CA PRO A 490 6.70 15.66 3.39
C PRO A 490 6.95 14.16 3.61
N THR A 491 7.81 13.57 2.81
CA THR A 491 8.23 12.16 2.94
C THR A 491 9.76 12.00 2.91
N SER A 492 10.50 13.02 3.36
CA SER A 492 11.98 12.97 3.44
C SER A 492 12.47 11.77 4.27
N SER A 493 13.66 11.32 3.94
CA SER A 493 14.36 10.27 4.70
C SER A 493 15.02 10.78 5.97
N ASP A 494 15.14 12.08 6.13
CA ASP A 494 15.66 12.72 7.35
C ASP A 494 14.57 12.80 8.42
N TYR A 495 14.55 11.84 9.33
CA TYR A 495 13.59 11.82 10.43
C TYR A 495 13.70 12.98 11.40
N SER A 496 14.80 13.76 11.40
CA SER A 496 14.94 14.95 12.21
C SER A 496 14.00 16.09 11.80
N LEU A 497 13.46 16.04 10.56
CA LEU A 497 12.47 16.98 10.05
C LEU A 497 11.06 16.75 10.63
N PHE A 498 10.82 15.61 11.29
CA PHE A 498 9.50 15.23 11.76
C PHE A 498 9.41 15.30 13.28
N PRO A 499 8.43 16.06 13.84
CA PRO A 499 8.30 16.22 15.28
C PRO A 499 7.59 15.01 15.92
N PHE A 500 8.27 13.88 16.04
CA PHE A 500 7.76 12.71 16.74
C PHE A 500 7.53 12.98 18.23
N THR A 501 6.27 12.89 18.68
CA THR A 501 5.87 13.19 20.06
C THR A 501 5.16 12.02 20.75
N ARG A 502 4.56 11.08 19.99
CA ARG A 502 3.76 9.98 20.51
C ARG A 502 4.49 8.63 20.46
N VAL A 503 5.52 8.53 19.65
CA VAL A 503 6.30 7.30 19.49
C VAL A 503 6.94 6.91 20.82
N ARG A 504 6.70 5.67 21.25
CA ARG A 504 7.29 5.11 22.48
C ARG A 504 8.82 5.11 22.36
N ARG A 505 9.48 5.62 23.37
CA ARG A 505 10.94 5.71 23.46
C ARG A 505 11.47 4.73 24.53
N PRO A 506 12.67 4.13 24.36
CA PRO A 506 13.59 4.31 23.23
C PRO A 506 13.16 3.51 22.00
N VAL A 507 13.45 4.01 20.79
CA VAL A 507 13.19 3.36 19.51
C VAL A 507 14.31 3.65 18.51
N TYR A 508 14.84 2.63 17.85
CA TYR A 508 15.84 2.80 16.81
C TYR A 508 15.18 3.20 15.47
N PRO A 509 15.70 4.15 14.67
CA PRO A 509 16.95 4.87 14.85
C PRO A 509 16.83 6.22 15.58
N LEU A 510 15.66 6.60 16.10
CA LEU A 510 15.50 7.91 16.78
C LEU A 510 16.31 7.97 18.09
N ASP A 511 16.64 6.82 18.67
CA ASP A 511 17.49 6.68 19.84
C ASP A 511 18.69 5.77 19.55
N GLN A 512 19.80 6.01 20.21
CA GLN A 512 20.94 5.10 20.22
C GLN A 512 20.61 3.89 21.11
N MET A 513 20.65 2.69 20.54
CA MET A 513 20.33 1.42 21.21
C MET A 513 21.36 0.34 20.88
#